data_85d8b90ec87670e34b1c9dd695833e95
#
_entry.id   85d8b90ec87670e34b1c9dd695833e95
#
_cell.length_a   1.000
_cell.length_b   1.000
_cell.length_c   1.000
_cell.angle_alpha   90.00
_cell.angle_beta   90.00
_cell.angle_gamma   90.00
#
_symmetry.space_group_name_H-M   'P 1'
#
loop_
_entity.id
_entity.type
_entity.pdbx_description
1 polymer ?
#
loop_
_entity_poly.entity_id
_entity_poly.type
_entity_poly.pdbx_seq_one_letter_code
_entity_poly.pdbx_strand_id
1 'polypeptide(L)'
;MFGYVIADLARLDEGQQTRYKSFYCGLCRALYRGYGPVPALALTYDMAFLTLFLSALYEPAEQSGAARCLRHPAQAQSWTQTAFTGYAAAMNCLLAYENRRDDWHDDQKLSAAAAAGLLGPGAKRAAAQYPEKAAAIRAALQTITQAEEDRTAYSEAPANAFGELMAELFTVKADHWTPVLRQFGRSLGKLIYFMDAACDLEEDRKKGCLLYTSPSPRDYAASR
;
A
#
# COMPACT_ATOMS: atom_id res chain seq x y z
N MET A 1 -1.55 -2.18 -7.83
CA MET A 1 -2.17 -2.75 -6.61
C MET A 1 -2.28 -1.78 -5.43
N PHE A 2 -1.40 -0.79 -5.27
CA PHE A 2 -1.50 0.30 -4.29
C PHE A 2 -1.85 1.60 -5.00
N GLY A 3 -2.57 2.52 -4.32
CA GLY A 3 -2.96 3.81 -4.91
C GLY A 3 -4.47 4.04 -4.98
N TYR A 4 -5.28 3.08 -4.50
CA TYR A 4 -6.73 3.15 -4.56
C TYR A 4 -7.39 3.90 -3.40
N VAL A 5 -6.71 3.96 -2.23
CA VAL A 5 -7.29 4.63 -1.05
C VAL A 5 -6.86 6.10 -1.04
N ILE A 6 -7.57 6.90 -1.81
CA ILE A 6 -7.34 8.34 -1.95
C ILE A 6 -8.52 9.10 -1.37
N ALA A 7 -8.25 10.12 -0.56
CA ALA A 7 -9.29 11.00 -0.06
C ALA A 7 -9.90 11.83 -1.19
N ASP A 8 -11.23 11.83 -1.31
CA ASP A 8 -11.94 12.75 -2.20
C ASP A 8 -11.93 14.16 -1.58
N LEU A 9 -10.89 14.92 -1.90
CA LEU A 9 -10.68 16.25 -1.35
C LEU A 9 -11.84 17.22 -1.66
N ALA A 10 -12.60 17.00 -2.75
CA ALA A 10 -13.72 17.86 -3.10
C ALA A 10 -14.90 17.72 -2.12
N ARG A 11 -14.96 16.61 -1.39
CA ARG A 11 -16.00 16.35 -0.36
C ARG A 11 -15.58 16.75 1.05
N LEU A 12 -14.34 17.16 1.23
CA LEU A 12 -13.78 17.57 2.52
C LEU A 12 -13.88 19.09 2.67
N ASP A 13 -14.21 19.57 3.86
CA ASP A 13 -14.08 20.99 4.20
C ASP A 13 -12.59 21.40 4.26
N GLU A 14 -12.32 22.71 4.32
CA GLU A 14 -10.96 23.26 4.33
C GLU A 14 -10.13 22.78 5.51
N GLY A 15 -10.74 22.61 6.68
CA GLY A 15 -10.09 22.11 7.90
C GLY A 15 -9.67 20.66 7.73
N GLN A 16 -10.57 19.82 7.21
CA GLN A 16 -10.31 18.41 6.90
C GLN A 16 -9.23 18.24 5.83
N GLN A 17 -9.27 19.04 4.76
CA GLN A 17 -8.24 19.05 3.73
C GLN A 17 -6.88 19.42 4.30
N THR A 18 -6.83 20.46 5.13
CA THR A 18 -5.59 20.92 5.79
C THR A 18 -5.05 19.82 6.71
N ARG A 19 -5.90 19.17 7.49
CA ARG A 19 -5.54 18.05 8.35
C ARG A 19 -4.99 16.88 7.55
N TYR A 20 -5.69 16.43 6.51
CA TYR A 20 -5.23 15.35 5.63
C TYR A 20 -3.85 15.66 5.04
N LYS A 21 -3.67 16.87 4.49
CA LYS A 21 -2.40 17.31 3.93
C LYS A 21 -1.28 17.36 4.98
N SER A 22 -1.58 17.76 6.23
CA SER A 22 -0.59 17.81 7.29
C SER A 22 -0.08 16.41 7.68
N PHE A 23 -0.93 15.39 7.72
CA PHE A 23 -0.53 14.00 7.93
C PHE A 23 0.32 13.46 6.77
N TYR A 24 -0.08 13.75 5.52
CA TYR A 24 0.72 13.40 4.35
C TYR A 24 2.12 14.03 4.39
N CYS A 25 2.21 15.30 4.74
CA CYS A 25 3.49 16.02 4.91
C CYS A 25 4.30 15.46 6.09
N GLY A 26 3.64 15.08 7.18
CA GLY A 26 4.26 14.42 8.33
C GLY A 26 4.91 13.10 7.97
N LEU A 27 4.19 12.29 7.19
CA LEU A 27 4.67 11.01 6.69
C LEU A 27 5.82 11.17 5.68
N CYS A 28 5.70 12.11 4.73
CA CYS A 28 6.77 12.47 3.80
C CYS A 28 8.07 12.86 4.53
N ARG A 29 7.94 13.66 5.59
CA ARG A 29 9.06 14.09 6.44
C ARG A 29 9.69 12.91 7.19
N ALA A 30 8.88 11.97 7.71
CA ALA A 30 9.37 10.77 8.37
C ALA A 30 10.13 9.86 7.40
N LEU A 31 9.61 9.66 6.19
CA LEU A 31 10.28 8.93 5.11
C LEU A 31 11.62 9.56 4.75
N TYR A 32 11.63 10.85 4.50
CA TYR A 32 12.86 11.59 4.15
C TYR A 32 13.94 11.44 5.23
N ARG A 33 13.57 11.61 6.51
CA ARG A 33 14.51 11.55 7.64
C ARG A 33 14.97 10.13 7.95
N GLY A 34 14.06 9.17 7.91
CA GLY A 34 14.35 7.77 8.26
C GLY A 34 15.00 6.97 7.13
N TYR A 35 14.56 7.22 5.90
CA TYR A 35 14.89 6.34 4.76
C TYR A 35 15.52 7.08 3.57
N GLY A 36 15.53 8.41 3.57
CA GLY A 36 16.14 9.23 2.53
C GLY A 36 15.17 9.80 1.49
N PRO A 37 15.67 10.54 0.50
CA PRO A 37 14.83 11.25 -0.45
C PRO A 37 14.06 10.32 -1.40
N VAL A 38 14.65 9.23 -1.84
CA VAL A 38 14.02 8.33 -2.83
C VAL A 38 12.76 7.66 -2.26
N PRO A 39 12.76 7.05 -1.07
CA PRO A 39 11.54 6.56 -0.44
C PRO A 39 10.48 7.65 -0.19
N ALA A 40 10.89 8.88 0.09
CA ALA A 40 9.96 9.99 0.27
C ALA A 40 9.25 10.40 -1.04
N LEU A 41 9.89 10.20 -2.20
CA LEU A 41 9.27 10.40 -3.51
C LEU A 41 8.30 9.27 -3.89
N ALA A 42 8.49 8.09 -3.32
CA ALA A 42 7.63 6.92 -3.52
C ALA A 42 6.47 6.85 -2.50
N LEU A 43 6.16 7.94 -1.79
CA LEU A 43 5.05 8.02 -0.85
C LEU A 43 3.71 7.86 -1.56
N THR A 44 2.88 6.93 -1.07
CA THR A 44 1.53 6.68 -1.54
C THR A 44 0.47 7.26 -0.60
N TYR A 45 -0.72 7.53 -1.14
CA TYR A 45 -1.86 8.01 -0.36
C TYR A 45 -2.40 6.95 0.61
N ASP A 46 -2.26 5.67 0.27
CA ASP A 46 -2.68 4.56 1.13
C ASP A 46 -1.98 4.58 2.48
N MET A 47 -0.69 4.97 2.51
CA MET A 47 0.05 5.07 3.77
C MET A 47 -0.35 6.30 4.59
N ALA A 48 -0.80 7.37 3.94
CA ALA A 48 -1.42 8.49 4.63
C ALA A 48 -2.77 8.07 5.26
N PHE A 49 -3.56 7.30 4.51
CA PHE A 49 -4.80 6.70 5.04
C PHE A 49 -4.52 5.78 6.24
N LEU A 50 -3.54 4.87 6.13
CA LEU A 50 -3.15 3.99 7.23
C LEU A 50 -2.76 4.79 8.49
N THR A 51 -1.97 5.85 8.31
CA THR A 51 -1.55 6.71 9.42
C THR A 51 -2.74 7.40 10.08
N LEU A 52 -3.64 7.99 9.28
CA LEU A 52 -4.85 8.64 9.75
C LEU A 52 -5.78 7.67 10.46
N PHE A 53 -6.02 6.50 9.86
CA PHE A 53 -6.90 5.46 10.41
C PHE A 53 -6.41 4.98 11.78
N LEU A 54 -5.13 4.63 11.89
CA LEU A 54 -4.55 4.19 13.17
C LEU A 54 -4.53 5.34 14.20
N SER A 55 -4.28 6.58 13.76
CA SER A 55 -4.31 7.74 14.65
C SER A 55 -5.72 8.06 15.14
N ALA A 56 -6.74 7.89 14.31
CA ALA A 56 -8.13 8.08 14.72
C ALA A 56 -8.61 6.97 15.67
N LEU A 57 -8.12 5.74 15.49
CA LEU A 57 -8.51 4.61 16.34
C LEU A 57 -7.85 4.62 17.72
N TYR A 58 -6.56 4.98 17.77
CA TYR A 58 -5.75 4.90 18.99
C TYR A 58 -5.56 6.24 19.69
N GLU A 59 -5.95 7.35 19.08
CA GLU A 59 -5.85 8.71 19.60
C GLU A 59 -4.50 9.05 20.26
N PRO A 60 -3.35 8.78 19.59
CA PRO A 60 -2.04 9.07 20.15
C PRO A 60 -1.79 10.57 20.20
N ALA A 61 -0.85 11.01 21.05
CA ALA A 61 -0.38 12.38 21.05
C ALA A 61 0.15 12.78 19.66
N GLU A 62 -0.22 13.97 19.22
CA GLU A 62 0.20 14.55 17.94
C GLU A 62 1.35 15.53 18.15
N GLN A 63 2.32 15.48 17.25
CA GLN A 63 3.36 16.49 17.09
C GLN A 63 3.11 17.23 15.78
N SER A 64 2.97 18.52 15.83
CA SER A 64 2.70 19.36 14.66
C SER A 64 3.70 20.47 14.51
N GLY A 65 3.85 20.98 13.30
CA GLY A 65 4.71 22.10 12.99
C GLY A 65 4.61 22.51 11.53
N ALA A 66 5.46 23.42 11.11
CA ALA A 66 5.57 23.83 9.72
C ALA A 66 7.03 23.77 9.25
N ALA A 67 7.28 23.31 8.03
CA ALA A 67 8.63 23.25 7.46
C ALA A 67 8.59 23.32 5.93
N ARG A 68 9.62 23.87 5.34
CA ARG A 68 9.88 23.77 3.91
C ARG A 68 10.42 22.36 3.59
N CYS A 69 10.13 21.87 2.39
CA CYS A 69 10.64 20.57 1.91
C CYS A 69 11.07 20.66 0.45
N LEU A 70 11.72 19.62 -0.06
CA LEU A 70 12.19 19.57 -1.45
C LEU A 70 11.07 19.75 -2.49
N ARG A 71 9.86 19.27 -2.19
CA ARG A 71 8.70 19.42 -3.08
C ARG A 71 8.05 20.81 -3.01
N HIS A 72 8.22 21.52 -1.87
CA HIS A 72 7.64 22.83 -1.61
C HIS A 72 8.72 23.75 -1.01
N PRO A 73 9.73 24.17 -1.81
CA PRO A 73 10.85 24.97 -1.28
C PRO A 73 10.44 26.42 -0.99
N ALA A 74 9.43 26.94 -1.70
CA ALA A 74 9.01 28.32 -1.57
C ALA A 74 8.16 28.57 -0.32
N GLN A 75 7.34 27.60 0.09
CA GLN A 75 6.38 27.78 1.18
C GLN A 75 6.50 26.65 2.22
N ALA A 76 6.50 27.02 3.51
CA ALA A 76 6.43 26.04 4.59
C ALA A 76 5.06 25.33 4.57
N GLN A 77 5.09 24.01 4.66
CA GLN A 77 3.89 23.18 4.75
C GLN A 77 3.68 22.71 6.18
N SER A 78 2.44 22.74 6.63
CA SER A 78 2.05 22.15 7.91
C SER A 78 2.30 20.64 7.88
N TRP A 79 2.77 20.08 8.99
CA TRP A 79 2.94 18.63 9.14
C TRP A 79 2.45 18.19 10.51
N THR A 80 1.90 16.98 10.56
CA THR A 80 1.47 16.30 11.78
C THR A 80 2.05 14.90 11.79
N GLN A 81 2.61 14.49 12.92
CA GLN A 81 3.16 13.16 13.16
C GLN A 81 2.58 12.59 14.44
N THR A 82 2.42 11.26 14.46
CA THR A 82 1.94 10.48 15.59
C THR A 82 2.87 9.29 15.83
N ALA A 83 2.61 8.51 16.86
CA ALA A 83 3.32 7.26 17.11
C ALA A 83 3.30 6.28 15.91
N PHE A 84 2.30 6.39 15.03
CA PHE A 84 2.13 5.49 13.86
C PHE A 84 2.84 5.99 12.60
N THR A 85 3.28 7.25 12.57
CA THR A 85 3.93 7.84 11.38
C THR A 85 5.21 7.09 10.99
N GLY A 86 6.03 6.72 11.97
CA GLY A 86 7.26 5.94 11.73
C GLY A 86 7.00 4.55 11.17
N TYR A 87 5.97 3.88 11.70
CA TYR A 87 5.52 2.58 11.21
C TYR A 87 5.04 2.66 9.74
N ALA A 88 4.14 3.59 9.44
CA ALA A 88 3.63 3.78 8.08
C ALA A 88 4.75 4.14 7.08
N ALA A 89 5.74 4.93 7.51
CA ALA A 89 6.93 5.23 6.71
C ALA A 89 7.75 3.97 6.39
N ALA A 90 7.96 3.09 7.39
CA ALA A 90 8.62 1.81 7.16
C ALA A 90 7.87 0.93 6.18
N MET A 91 6.55 0.79 6.36
CA MET A 91 5.70 -0.01 5.47
C MET A 91 5.68 0.55 4.04
N ASN A 92 5.58 1.88 3.88
CA ASN A 92 5.70 2.51 2.55
C ASN A 92 7.03 2.16 1.87
N CYS A 93 8.12 2.20 2.62
CA CYS A 93 9.45 1.91 2.07
C CYS A 93 9.58 0.45 1.63
N LEU A 94 9.06 -0.50 2.41
CA LEU A 94 9.03 -1.93 2.08
C LEU A 94 8.18 -2.19 0.84
N LEU A 95 6.95 -1.69 0.82
CA LEU A 95 6.02 -1.89 -0.29
C LEU A 95 6.50 -1.25 -1.59
N ALA A 96 7.06 -0.04 -1.52
CA ALA A 96 7.62 0.62 -2.70
C ALA A 96 8.82 -0.15 -3.29
N TYR A 97 9.65 -0.75 -2.44
CA TYR A 97 10.78 -1.57 -2.88
C TYR A 97 10.30 -2.88 -3.53
N GLU A 98 9.40 -3.61 -2.88
CA GLU A 98 8.88 -4.88 -3.39
C GLU A 98 8.12 -4.68 -4.72
N ASN A 99 7.31 -3.62 -4.83
CA ASN A 99 6.61 -3.29 -6.08
C ASN A 99 7.59 -3.02 -7.24
N ARG A 100 8.71 -2.31 -6.99
CA ARG A 100 9.71 -2.08 -8.05
C ARG A 100 10.51 -3.33 -8.40
N ARG A 101 10.65 -4.25 -7.46
CA ARG A 101 11.28 -5.54 -7.70
C ARG A 101 10.38 -6.44 -8.55
N ASP A 102 9.08 -6.38 -8.33
CA ASP A 102 8.06 -7.07 -9.11
C ASP A 102 8.00 -6.53 -10.55
N ASP A 103 7.88 -5.21 -10.73
CA ASP A 103 7.95 -4.54 -12.05
C ASP A 103 9.22 -4.95 -12.86
N TRP A 104 10.34 -5.19 -12.16
CA TRP A 104 11.57 -5.67 -12.80
C TRP A 104 11.47 -7.13 -13.25
N HIS A 105 10.83 -7.97 -12.45
CA HIS A 105 10.66 -9.38 -12.79
C HIS A 105 9.73 -9.56 -14.00
N ASP A 106 8.65 -8.82 -14.06
CA ASP A 106 7.62 -8.96 -15.08
C ASP A 106 8.01 -8.31 -16.41
N ASP A 107 8.49 -7.08 -16.36
CA ASP A 107 8.71 -6.25 -17.55
C ASP A 107 10.20 -6.13 -17.94
N GLN A 108 11.12 -6.61 -17.12
CA GLN A 108 12.59 -6.45 -17.26
C GLN A 108 13.04 -5.01 -17.56
N LYS A 109 12.27 -4.03 -17.09
CA LYS A 109 12.57 -2.60 -17.29
C LYS A 109 13.79 -2.20 -16.47
N LEU A 110 14.89 -1.85 -17.11
CA LEU A 110 16.12 -1.35 -16.44
C LEU A 110 15.85 -0.19 -15.48
N SER A 111 14.84 0.63 -15.75
CA SER A 111 14.41 1.72 -14.87
C SER A 111 13.83 1.20 -13.54
N ALA A 112 13.12 0.06 -13.54
CA ALA A 112 12.60 -0.56 -12.32
C ALA A 112 13.73 -1.14 -11.47
N ALA A 113 14.73 -1.80 -12.10
CA ALA A 113 15.91 -2.29 -11.40
C ALA A 113 16.73 -1.16 -10.76
N ALA A 114 16.93 -0.05 -11.48
CA ALA A 114 17.61 1.13 -10.94
C ALA A 114 16.83 1.74 -9.76
N ALA A 115 15.51 1.86 -9.88
CA ALA A 115 14.64 2.36 -8.81
C ALA A 115 14.66 1.43 -7.58
N ALA A 116 14.60 0.11 -7.78
CA ALA A 116 14.75 -0.88 -6.71
C ALA A 116 16.12 -0.76 -6.02
N GLY A 117 17.19 -0.58 -6.78
CA GLY A 117 18.53 -0.33 -6.24
C GLY A 117 18.60 0.89 -5.34
N LEU A 118 17.95 1.99 -5.73
CA LEU A 118 17.89 3.23 -4.95
C LEU A 118 17.00 3.11 -3.70
N LEU A 119 15.95 2.30 -3.73
CA LEU A 119 15.07 2.03 -2.59
C LEU A 119 15.67 1.01 -1.61
N GLY A 120 16.55 0.12 -2.09
CA GLY A 120 17.12 -1.01 -1.35
C GLY A 120 17.69 -0.67 0.03
N PRO A 121 18.53 0.35 0.19
CA PRO A 121 19.09 0.72 1.50
C PRO A 121 18.01 1.12 2.51
N GLY A 122 16.96 1.83 2.06
CA GLY A 122 15.81 2.17 2.88
C GLY A 122 15.00 0.95 3.29
N ALA A 123 14.71 0.07 2.32
CA ALA A 123 13.97 -1.17 2.55
C ALA A 123 14.70 -2.11 3.52
N LYS A 124 16.04 -2.24 3.42
CA LYS A 124 16.84 -3.02 4.38
C LYS A 124 16.70 -2.49 5.81
N ARG A 125 16.73 -1.14 5.99
CA ARG A 125 16.52 -0.53 7.31
C ARG A 125 15.11 -0.79 7.84
N ALA A 126 14.10 -0.64 7.00
CA ALA A 126 12.71 -0.92 7.37
C ALA A 126 12.51 -2.39 7.75
N ALA A 127 13.10 -3.33 6.97
CA ALA A 127 13.05 -4.76 7.26
C ALA A 127 13.78 -5.13 8.56
N ALA A 128 14.89 -4.48 8.89
CA ALA A 128 15.57 -4.68 10.16
C ALA A 128 14.76 -4.17 11.36
N GLN A 129 13.99 -3.10 11.17
CA GLN A 129 13.11 -2.53 12.19
C GLN A 129 11.82 -3.34 12.38
N TYR A 130 11.28 -3.93 11.31
CA TYR A 130 10.03 -4.69 11.30
C TYR A 130 10.19 -6.03 10.55
N PRO A 131 11.01 -6.98 11.08
CA PRO A 131 11.37 -8.19 10.35
C PRO A 131 10.18 -9.10 10.05
N GLU A 132 9.23 -9.23 10.98
CA GLU A 132 8.03 -10.04 10.81
C GLU A 132 7.13 -9.47 9.72
N LYS A 133 6.93 -8.14 9.70
CA LYS A 133 6.14 -7.46 8.66
C LYS A 133 6.78 -7.60 7.29
N ALA A 134 8.11 -7.44 7.20
CA ALA A 134 8.83 -7.61 5.95
C ALA A 134 8.75 -9.06 5.43
N ALA A 135 8.75 -10.05 6.31
CA ALA A 135 8.56 -11.45 5.95
C ALA A 135 7.13 -11.72 5.45
N ALA A 136 6.11 -11.22 6.17
CA ALA A 136 4.71 -11.37 5.80
C ALA A 136 4.38 -10.70 4.45
N ILE A 137 4.89 -9.48 4.22
CA ILE A 137 4.74 -8.78 2.93
C ILE A 137 5.32 -9.62 1.80
N ARG A 138 6.56 -10.12 1.94
CA ARG A 138 7.19 -10.94 0.90
C ARG A 138 6.44 -12.23 0.65
N ALA A 139 6.01 -12.93 1.68
CA ALA A 139 5.25 -14.18 1.56
C ALA A 139 3.93 -13.96 0.80
N ALA A 140 3.20 -12.89 1.12
CA ALA A 140 1.95 -12.55 0.45
C ALA A 140 2.19 -12.23 -1.04
N LEU A 141 3.19 -11.42 -1.36
CA LEU A 141 3.52 -11.07 -2.74
C LEU A 141 3.97 -12.30 -3.54
N GLN A 142 4.79 -13.18 -2.96
CA GLN A 142 5.18 -14.45 -3.61
C GLN A 142 3.97 -15.32 -3.94
N THR A 143 2.98 -15.41 -3.03
CA THR A 143 1.74 -16.16 -3.28
C THR A 143 0.95 -15.57 -4.45
N ILE A 144 0.91 -14.24 -4.55
CA ILE A 144 0.23 -13.54 -5.65
C ILE A 144 0.94 -13.86 -6.97
N THR A 145 2.25 -13.63 -7.06
CA THR A 145 3.05 -13.90 -8.26
C THR A 145 2.92 -15.37 -8.72
N GLN A 146 3.03 -16.33 -7.79
CA GLN A 146 2.87 -17.76 -8.11
C GLN A 146 1.49 -18.08 -8.69
N ALA A 147 0.43 -17.51 -8.12
CA ALA A 147 -0.93 -17.74 -8.61
C ALA A 147 -1.16 -17.10 -9.99
N GLU A 148 -0.50 -16.00 -10.30
CA GLU A 148 -0.51 -15.35 -11.62
C GLU A 148 0.25 -16.19 -12.67
N GLU A 149 1.41 -16.73 -12.30
CA GLU A 149 2.22 -17.62 -13.16
C GLU A 149 1.50 -18.94 -13.46
N ASP A 150 0.87 -19.56 -12.46
CA ASP A 150 0.14 -20.83 -12.59
C ASP A 150 -1.12 -20.73 -13.44
N ARG A 151 -1.54 -19.51 -13.82
CA ARG A 151 -2.74 -19.21 -14.62
C ARG A 151 -3.97 -19.99 -14.14
N THR A 152 -4.08 -20.20 -12.84
CA THR A 152 -5.25 -20.86 -12.25
C THR A 152 -6.44 -19.88 -12.30
N ALA A 153 -7.12 -19.88 -13.44
CA ALA A 153 -8.40 -19.21 -13.60
C ALA A 153 -9.30 -19.65 -12.43
N TYR A 154 -9.90 -18.68 -11.70
CA TYR A 154 -10.79 -18.90 -10.56
C TYR A 154 -10.13 -19.17 -9.19
N SER A 155 -8.85 -18.94 -9.01
CA SER A 155 -8.25 -19.02 -7.68
C SER A 155 -8.53 -17.76 -6.87
N GLU A 156 -9.11 -17.91 -5.67
CA GLU A 156 -9.20 -16.82 -4.70
C GLU A 156 -7.86 -16.57 -3.95
N ALA A 157 -6.84 -17.38 -4.25
CA ALA A 157 -5.57 -17.34 -3.54
C ALA A 157 -4.88 -15.96 -3.59
N PRO A 158 -4.79 -15.26 -4.74
CA PRO A 158 -4.19 -13.92 -4.79
C PRO A 158 -4.97 -12.90 -3.97
N ALA A 159 -6.31 -12.91 -4.07
CA ALA A 159 -7.17 -12.01 -3.28
C ALA A 159 -7.04 -12.28 -1.78
N ASN A 160 -6.95 -13.56 -1.38
CA ASN A 160 -6.72 -13.94 0.00
C ASN A 160 -5.34 -13.51 0.49
N ALA A 161 -4.29 -13.71 -0.31
CA ALA A 161 -2.93 -13.31 0.02
C ALA A 161 -2.81 -11.79 0.17
N PHE A 162 -3.43 -11.02 -0.73
CA PHE A 162 -3.48 -9.56 -0.60
C PHE A 162 -4.30 -9.11 0.62
N GLY A 163 -5.37 -9.83 0.94
CA GLY A 163 -6.11 -9.64 2.19
C GLY A 163 -5.24 -9.85 3.44
N GLU A 164 -4.44 -10.92 3.49
CA GLU A 164 -3.53 -11.16 4.62
C GLU A 164 -2.43 -10.09 4.70
N LEU A 165 -1.88 -9.65 3.57
CA LEU A 165 -0.93 -8.53 3.53
C LEU A 165 -1.54 -7.27 4.18
N MET A 166 -2.76 -6.92 3.79
CA MET A 166 -3.45 -5.76 4.38
C MET A 166 -3.79 -5.97 5.85
N ALA A 167 -4.17 -7.20 6.27
CA ALA A 167 -4.35 -7.53 7.68
C ALA A 167 -3.09 -7.29 8.50
N GLU A 168 -1.93 -7.67 7.96
CA GLU A 168 -0.64 -7.40 8.61
C GLU A 168 -0.31 -5.90 8.68
N LEU A 169 -0.60 -5.13 7.65
CA LEU A 169 -0.36 -3.68 7.63
C LEU A 169 -1.20 -2.93 8.66
N PHE A 170 -2.47 -3.32 8.82
CA PHE A 170 -3.37 -2.67 9.78
C PHE A 170 -3.13 -3.10 11.23
N THR A 171 -2.53 -4.26 11.46
CA THR A 171 -2.23 -4.77 12.80
C THR A 171 -0.85 -4.29 13.26
N VAL A 172 -0.77 -3.07 13.76
CA VAL A 172 0.51 -2.43 14.15
C VAL A 172 1.11 -3.02 15.42
N LYS A 173 0.29 -3.53 16.34
CA LYS A 173 0.65 -4.14 17.61
C LYS A 173 -0.37 -5.18 18.02
N ALA A 174 0.01 -6.10 18.91
CA ALA A 174 -0.89 -7.09 19.48
C ALA A 174 -1.66 -6.47 20.65
N ASP A 175 -2.96 -6.25 20.49
CA ASP A 175 -3.87 -5.73 21.53
C ASP A 175 -5.32 -6.17 21.27
N HIS A 176 -6.28 -5.60 22.00
CA HIS A 176 -7.70 -5.91 21.88
C HIS A 176 -8.30 -5.57 20.50
N TRP A 177 -7.67 -4.65 19.73
CA TRP A 177 -8.08 -4.32 18.37
C TRP A 177 -7.60 -5.32 17.32
N THR A 178 -6.63 -6.17 17.64
CA THR A 178 -6.01 -7.11 16.69
C THR A 178 -7.03 -7.91 15.88
N PRO A 179 -8.07 -8.57 16.47
CA PRO A 179 -9.00 -9.37 15.69
C PRO A 179 -9.79 -8.53 14.67
N VAL A 180 -10.24 -7.34 15.10
CA VAL A 180 -11.03 -6.42 14.26
C VAL A 180 -10.18 -5.83 13.15
N LEU A 181 -8.95 -5.39 13.45
CA LEU A 181 -8.02 -4.83 12.47
C LEU A 181 -7.59 -5.86 11.43
N ARG A 182 -7.33 -7.09 11.84
CA ARG A 182 -7.05 -8.18 10.89
C ARG A 182 -8.23 -8.44 9.97
N GLN A 183 -9.45 -8.51 10.51
CA GLN A 183 -10.64 -8.72 9.70
C GLN A 183 -10.90 -7.55 8.74
N PHE A 184 -10.76 -6.32 9.22
CA PHE A 184 -10.87 -5.11 8.40
C PHE A 184 -9.84 -5.12 7.26
N GLY A 185 -8.56 -5.36 7.57
CA GLY A 185 -7.49 -5.42 6.59
C GLY A 185 -7.73 -6.48 5.52
N ARG A 186 -8.15 -7.71 5.94
CA ARG A 186 -8.52 -8.77 4.98
C ARG A 186 -9.62 -8.34 4.03
N SER A 187 -10.70 -7.78 4.56
CA SER A 187 -11.83 -7.36 3.75
C SER A 187 -11.46 -6.23 2.79
N LEU A 188 -10.72 -5.23 3.29
CA LEU A 188 -10.24 -4.11 2.48
C LEU A 188 -9.28 -4.59 1.39
N GLY A 189 -8.35 -5.49 1.72
CA GLY A 189 -7.39 -6.03 0.75
C GLY A 189 -8.10 -6.80 -0.37
N LYS A 190 -9.03 -7.68 -0.04
CA LYS A 190 -9.84 -8.39 -1.05
C LYS A 190 -10.62 -7.42 -1.93
N LEU A 191 -11.24 -6.40 -1.33
CA LEU A 191 -11.98 -5.39 -2.09
C LEU A 191 -11.06 -4.67 -3.08
N ILE A 192 -9.89 -4.21 -2.63
CA ILE A 192 -8.92 -3.52 -3.49
C ILE A 192 -8.46 -4.44 -4.62
N TYR A 193 -8.13 -5.69 -4.32
CA TYR A 193 -7.71 -6.67 -5.32
C TYR A 193 -8.77 -6.87 -6.41
N PHE A 194 -10.03 -7.06 -6.03
CA PHE A 194 -11.11 -7.23 -6.99
C PHE A 194 -11.42 -5.97 -7.78
N MET A 195 -11.29 -4.78 -7.17
CA MET A 195 -11.46 -3.51 -7.88
C MET A 195 -10.37 -3.30 -8.92
N ASP A 196 -9.12 -3.58 -8.57
CA ASP A 196 -7.96 -3.53 -9.45
C ASP A 196 -8.19 -4.43 -10.68
N ALA A 197 -8.48 -5.69 -10.42
CA ALA A 197 -8.78 -6.67 -11.46
C ALA A 197 -9.97 -6.27 -12.36
N ALA A 198 -11.00 -5.64 -11.80
CA ALA A 198 -12.13 -5.16 -12.57
C ALA A 198 -11.79 -3.96 -13.44
N CYS A 199 -10.92 -3.05 -12.96
CA CYS A 199 -10.45 -1.90 -13.73
C CYS A 199 -9.53 -2.32 -14.88
N ASP A 200 -8.68 -3.32 -14.65
CA ASP A 200 -7.68 -3.78 -15.62
C ASP A 200 -8.21 -4.82 -16.62
N LEU A 201 -9.46 -5.28 -16.43
CA LEU A 201 -10.09 -6.37 -17.21
C LEU A 201 -9.97 -6.20 -18.73
N GLU A 202 -10.15 -4.98 -19.26
CA GLU A 202 -10.06 -4.73 -20.70
C GLU A 202 -8.63 -4.80 -21.23
N GLU A 203 -7.65 -4.35 -20.45
CA GLU A 203 -6.24 -4.44 -20.79
C GLU A 203 -5.73 -5.88 -20.70
N ASP A 204 -6.12 -6.60 -19.66
CA ASP A 204 -5.77 -7.99 -19.43
C ASP A 204 -6.34 -8.91 -20.53
N ARG A 205 -7.56 -8.65 -20.99
CA ARG A 205 -8.11 -9.34 -22.16
C ARG A 205 -7.29 -9.12 -23.43
N LYS A 206 -6.79 -7.90 -23.66
CA LYS A 206 -5.95 -7.58 -24.83
C LYS A 206 -4.58 -8.26 -24.75
N LYS A 207 -4.03 -8.40 -23.54
CA LYS A 207 -2.73 -9.05 -23.28
C LYS A 207 -2.83 -10.59 -23.19
N GLY A 208 -4.06 -11.16 -23.25
CA GLY A 208 -4.29 -12.59 -23.08
C GLY A 208 -4.06 -13.07 -21.66
N CYS A 209 -4.12 -12.18 -20.69
CA CYS A 209 -4.04 -12.50 -19.27
C CYS A 209 -5.40 -13.06 -18.82
N LEU A 210 -5.45 -14.36 -18.53
CA LEU A 210 -6.70 -15.11 -18.30
C LEU A 210 -7.20 -15.06 -16.86
N LEU A 211 -6.86 -14.06 -16.08
CA LEU A 211 -7.26 -13.99 -14.66
C LEU A 211 -8.77 -13.87 -14.44
N TYR A 212 -9.54 -13.43 -15.44
CA TYR A 212 -11.00 -13.34 -15.37
C TYR A 212 -11.65 -13.65 -16.73
N THR A 213 -11.92 -14.92 -16.99
CA THR A 213 -13.04 -15.23 -17.86
C THR A 213 -14.30 -15.09 -17.01
N SER A 214 -15.04 -13.99 -17.19
CA SER A 214 -16.43 -13.90 -16.71
C SER A 214 -17.15 -15.18 -17.13
N PRO A 215 -17.85 -15.90 -16.22
CA PRO A 215 -18.61 -17.07 -16.62
C PRO A 215 -19.51 -16.67 -17.76
N SER A 216 -19.39 -17.37 -18.88
CA SER A 216 -20.23 -17.12 -20.05
C SER A 216 -21.69 -17.31 -19.63
N PRO A 217 -22.65 -16.52 -20.15
CA PRO A 217 -24.07 -16.80 -19.93
C PRO A 217 -24.47 -18.23 -20.27
N ARG A 218 -23.66 -18.97 -21.05
CA ARG A 218 -23.85 -20.39 -21.36
C ARG A 218 -23.52 -21.30 -20.17
N ASP A 219 -22.62 -20.89 -19.26
CA ASP A 219 -22.22 -21.71 -18.09
C ASP A 219 -23.33 -21.70 -17.03
N TYR A 220 -24.17 -20.64 -16.98
CA TYR A 220 -25.37 -20.61 -16.17
C TYR A 220 -26.53 -21.45 -16.71
N ALA A 221 -26.54 -21.77 -18.00
CA ALA A 221 -27.58 -22.56 -18.61
C ALA A 221 -27.36 -24.10 -18.46
N ALA A 222 -26.14 -24.54 -18.16
CA ALA A 222 -25.79 -25.95 -18.00
C ALA A 222 -25.95 -26.48 -16.57
N SER A 223 -26.32 -25.64 -15.60
CA SER A 223 -26.49 -25.99 -14.18
C SER A 223 -27.97 -25.99 -13.72
N ARG A 224 -28.92 -26.18 -14.67
CA ARG A 224 -30.34 -26.40 -14.36
C ARG A 224 -30.79 -27.75 -14.84
#